data_3502b67930e1588a697db19d444e88a5
#
_entry.id   3502b67930e1588a697db19d444e88a5
#
_cell.length_a   1.000
_cell.length_b   1.000
_cell.length_c   1.000
_cell.angle_alpha   90.00
_cell.angle_beta   90.00
_cell.angle_gamma   90.00
#
_symmetry.space_group_name_H-M   'P 1'
#
loop_
_entity.id
_entity.type
_entity.pdbx_description
1 polymer ?
#
loop_
_entity_poly.entity_id
_entity_poly.type
_entity_poly.pdbx_seq_one_letter_code
_entity_poly.pdbx_strand_id
1 'polypeptide(L)'
;MYNKIVVASDSFKGSLTSLQVAQNVKRAVCEDYPSCKVVKVNVADGGEGTMDALQQTLGGRKVTLAVSDPLGRKVDASYVILDDAVTAVLEMSAASGLPLLAPEERNPSKTSTLGTGELICDALAKGCRRFLVGIGGSATNDAGMGMLHALGYRFRDASGKELAPVGGSMIHVASIDASCRLSELSDAEFIVACDVKAPLYGPDGAAHVFAPQKGADKAMVEALDEGLRHFSSVCAKAMGYDCSTLEGSGAAGGLGYAFRQFLGARLERGVEMVLDAIHFDDMIADADLVITGEGRVDSQTLTGKTPFGVAQRALRQGIPVIAIGGSVAIDKDQAQLAGFKDVLQVTPEGMPLQEAMKPEVAAENVYRTIKTLLKKYE
;
A
#
# COMPACT_ATOMS: atom_id res chain seq x y z
N MET A 1 -0.63 16.85 -32.75
CA MET A 1 0.41 17.56 -31.97
C MET A 1 0.01 17.52 -30.50
N TYR A 2 0.88 17.08 -29.61
CA TYR A 2 0.59 16.99 -28.16
C TYR A 2 0.95 18.30 -27.47
N ASN A 3 0.02 18.85 -26.67
CA ASN A 3 0.23 20.02 -25.82
C ASN A 3 0.61 19.63 -24.40
N LYS A 4 -0.02 18.57 -23.86
CA LYS A 4 0.25 18.06 -22.52
C LYS A 4 0.19 16.54 -22.48
N ILE A 5 1.26 15.93 -21.98
CA ILE A 5 1.34 14.50 -21.67
C ILE A 5 1.60 14.32 -20.17
N VAL A 6 0.80 13.47 -19.52
CA VAL A 6 1.01 13.11 -18.12
C VAL A 6 1.61 11.71 -18.06
N VAL A 7 2.68 11.56 -17.28
CA VAL A 7 3.37 10.29 -17.07
C VAL A 7 3.19 9.87 -15.63
N ALA A 8 2.43 8.78 -15.41
CA ALA A 8 2.10 8.23 -14.11
C ALA A 8 2.36 6.71 -14.12
N SER A 9 3.62 6.33 -14.04
CA SER A 9 4.07 4.93 -14.07
C SER A 9 4.52 4.47 -12.69
N ASP A 10 4.24 3.22 -12.34
CA ASP A 10 4.92 2.55 -11.24
C ASP A 10 6.39 2.28 -11.58
N SER A 11 7.15 1.86 -10.59
CA SER A 11 8.53 1.44 -10.77
C SER A 11 8.61 0.15 -11.61
N PHE A 12 9.68 0.03 -12.38
CA PHE A 12 10.06 -1.25 -12.99
C PHE A 12 10.94 -1.97 -11.97
N LYS A 13 10.29 -2.70 -11.05
CA LYS A 13 10.93 -3.31 -9.87
C LYS A 13 12.26 -3.99 -10.21
N GLY A 14 13.31 -3.62 -9.46
CA GLY A 14 14.67 -4.11 -9.67
C GLY A 14 15.42 -3.50 -10.85
N SER A 15 14.84 -2.49 -11.54
CA SER A 15 15.45 -1.83 -12.71
C SER A 15 15.33 -0.30 -12.64
N LEU A 16 14.14 0.28 -12.84
CA LEU A 16 13.93 1.73 -12.84
C LEU A 16 12.93 2.17 -11.78
N THR A 17 13.21 3.27 -11.10
CA THR A 17 12.21 3.96 -10.27
C THR A 17 11.13 4.61 -11.14
N SER A 18 9.95 4.88 -10.57
CA SER A 18 8.85 5.62 -11.23
C SER A 18 9.36 6.94 -11.84
N LEU A 19 10.17 7.70 -11.10
CA LEU A 19 10.77 8.94 -11.58
C LEU A 19 11.71 8.73 -12.78
N GLN A 20 12.54 7.69 -12.77
CA GLN A 20 13.43 7.37 -13.89
C GLN A 20 12.65 6.99 -15.15
N VAL A 21 11.58 6.20 -15.03
CA VAL A 21 10.66 5.90 -16.15
C VAL A 21 10.11 7.22 -16.70
N ALA A 22 9.54 8.08 -15.87
CA ALA A 22 8.96 9.35 -16.28
C ALA A 22 9.99 10.32 -16.89
N GLN A 23 11.25 10.31 -16.42
CA GLN A 23 12.33 11.11 -17.00
C GLN A 23 12.67 10.66 -18.43
N ASN A 24 12.74 9.35 -18.70
CA ASN A 24 13.05 8.84 -20.03
C ASN A 24 11.89 9.02 -21.01
N VAL A 25 10.64 8.93 -20.55
CA VAL A 25 9.47 9.33 -21.34
C VAL A 25 9.54 10.81 -21.68
N LYS A 26 9.80 11.68 -20.70
CA LYS A 26 9.94 13.12 -20.93
C LYS A 26 11.04 13.44 -21.95
N ARG A 27 12.21 12.79 -21.82
CA ARG A 27 13.33 12.96 -22.77
C ARG A 27 12.87 12.64 -24.19
N ALA A 28 12.20 11.52 -24.40
CA ALA A 28 11.70 11.08 -25.72
C ALA A 28 10.67 12.05 -26.30
N VAL A 29 9.73 12.52 -25.46
CA VAL A 29 8.69 13.47 -25.89
C VAL A 29 9.28 14.83 -26.27
N CYS A 30 10.13 15.40 -25.41
CA CYS A 30 10.65 16.77 -25.63
C CYS A 30 11.58 16.90 -26.83
N GLU A 31 12.17 15.81 -27.31
CA GLU A 31 12.98 15.84 -28.54
C GLU A 31 12.12 16.02 -29.80
N ASP A 32 10.94 15.40 -29.88
CA ASP A 32 10.06 15.49 -31.05
C ASP A 32 9.01 16.60 -30.91
N TYR A 33 8.62 16.88 -29.64
CA TYR A 33 7.61 17.88 -29.27
C TYR A 33 8.17 18.85 -28.22
N PRO A 34 9.08 19.78 -28.56
CA PRO A 34 9.73 20.67 -27.58
C PRO A 34 8.76 21.55 -26.79
N SER A 35 7.60 21.88 -27.38
CA SER A 35 6.55 22.67 -26.73
C SER A 35 5.60 21.88 -25.87
N CYS A 36 5.67 20.53 -25.88
CA CYS A 36 4.78 19.68 -25.09
C CYS A 36 5.12 19.78 -23.60
N LYS A 37 4.12 20.10 -22.81
CA LYS A 37 4.23 20.04 -21.34
C LYS A 37 4.18 18.60 -20.87
N VAL A 38 5.29 18.06 -20.38
CA VAL A 38 5.34 16.72 -19.79
C VAL A 38 5.28 16.82 -18.27
N VAL A 39 4.16 16.37 -17.69
CA VAL A 39 3.93 16.31 -16.24
C VAL A 39 4.34 14.93 -15.76
N LYS A 40 5.28 14.85 -14.84
CA LYS A 40 5.72 13.60 -14.20
C LYS A 40 5.00 13.45 -12.87
N VAL A 41 4.35 12.31 -12.65
CA VAL A 41 3.60 12.00 -11.45
C VAL A 41 4.17 10.72 -10.86
N ASN A 42 4.63 10.78 -9.61
CA ASN A 42 5.03 9.59 -8.90
C ASN A 42 3.79 8.92 -8.32
N VAL A 43 3.57 7.68 -8.70
CA VAL A 43 2.46 6.85 -8.25
C VAL A 43 2.99 5.55 -7.66
N ALA A 44 2.19 4.94 -6.81
CA ALA A 44 2.45 3.65 -6.20
C ALA A 44 1.13 2.91 -5.97
N ASP A 45 1.21 1.62 -5.70
CA ASP A 45 0.04 0.74 -5.50
C ASP A 45 -0.38 0.60 -4.02
N GLY A 46 0.10 1.46 -3.12
CA GLY A 46 -0.18 1.37 -1.68
C GLY A 46 0.74 0.42 -0.92
N GLY A 47 1.68 -0.23 -1.61
CA GLY A 47 2.71 -1.09 -1.04
C GLY A 47 3.97 -0.31 -0.66
N GLU A 48 5.10 -1.02 -0.66
CA GLU A 48 6.43 -0.46 -0.38
C GLU A 48 6.77 0.68 -1.35
N GLY A 49 7.24 1.81 -0.81
CA GLY A 49 7.60 3.01 -1.58
C GLY A 49 6.46 4.01 -1.77
N THR A 50 5.27 3.73 -1.27
CA THR A 50 4.13 4.66 -1.32
C THR A 50 4.42 5.95 -0.56
N MET A 51 5.06 5.85 0.60
CA MET A 51 5.47 7.00 1.41
C MET A 51 6.42 7.91 0.64
N ASP A 52 7.44 7.35 -0.01
CA ASP A 52 8.41 8.11 -0.80
C ASP A 52 7.76 8.74 -2.05
N ALA A 53 6.84 8.03 -2.73
CA ALA A 53 6.12 8.54 -3.89
C ALA A 53 5.24 9.75 -3.53
N LEU A 54 4.49 9.67 -2.42
CA LEU A 54 3.67 10.77 -1.93
C LEU A 54 4.52 11.95 -1.47
N GLN A 55 5.63 11.71 -0.74
CA GLN A 55 6.55 12.76 -0.33
C GLN A 55 7.16 13.51 -1.51
N GLN A 56 7.57 12.79 -2.55
CA GLN A 56 8.16 13.41 -3.75
C GLN A 56 7.14 14.26 -4.54
N THR A 57 5.87 13.90 -4.48
CA THR A 57 4.81 14.60 -5.23
C THR A 57 4.20 15.75 -4.43
N LEU A 58 3.96 15.56 -3.14
CA LEU A 58 3.22 16.50 -2.27
C LEU A 58 4.14 17.28 -1.31
N GLY A 59 5.44 16.99 -1.33
CA GLY A 59 6.37 17.56 -0.36
C GLY A 59 6.22 16.93 1.02
N GLY A 60 6.85 17.55 2.01
CA GLY A 60 6.76 17.11 3.39
C GLY A 60 8.09 16.70 4.00
N ARG A 61 8.07 16.48 5.30
CA ARG A 61 9.25 16.10 6.08
C ARG A 61 9.17 14.69 6.60
N LYS A 62 10.25 13.95 6.44
CA LYS A 62 10.43 12.62 7.04
C LYS A 62 10.69 12.77 8.54
N VAL A 63 9.99 11.98 9.35
CA VAL A 63 10.17 11.88 10.79
C VAL A 63 10.65 10.46 11.08
N THR A 64 11.76 10.34 11.79
CA THR A 64 12.34 9.06 12.22
C THR A 64 12.37 9.01 13.74
N LEU A 65 11.94 7.88 14.30
CA LEU A 65 11.98 7.66 15.75
C LEU A 65 12.19 6.18 16.07
N ALA A 66 12.70 5.92 17.28
CA ALA A 66 12.90 4.58 17.77
C ALA A 66 11.57 4.00 18.29
N VAL A 67 11.07 2.97 17.61
CA VAL A 67 9.82 2.26 17.94
C VAL A 67 10.09 0.78 18.19
N SER A 68 9.07 0.05 18.59
CA SER A 68 9.13 -1.40 18.76
C SER A 68 9.08 -2.11 17.41
N ASP A 69 10.01 -3.06 17.17
CA ASP A 69 9.90 -4.02 16.07
C ASP A 69 8.81 -5.08 16.40
N PRO A 70 8.54 -6.05 15.51
CA PRO A 70 7.52 -7.07 15.78
C PRO A 70 7.75 -7.90 17.05
N LEU A 71 8.98 -7.99 17.54
CA LEU A 71 9.36 -8.72 18.77
C LEU A 71 9.61 -7.81 19.98
N GLY A 72 9.31 -6.50 19.86
CA GLY A 72 9.46 -5.52 20.95
C GLY A 72 10.86 -4.94 21.10
N ARG A 73 11.80 -5.23 20.19
CA ARG A 73 13.13 -4.61 20.16
C ARG A 73 13.05 -3.21 19.56
N LYS A 74 13.95 -2.30 19.92
CA LYS A 74 13.95 -0.96 19.33
C LYS A 74 14.55 -0.97 17.93
N VAL A 75 13.83 -0.34 17.00
CA VAL A 75 14.21 -0.11 15.61
C VAL A 75 13.88 1.32 15.21
N ASP A 76 14.74 1.93 14.38
CA ASP A 76 14.42 3.23 13.80
C ASP A 76 13.43 3.03 12.64
N ALA A 77 12.25 3.60 12.80
CA ALA A 77 11.22 3.61 11.77
C ALA A 77 10.81 5.05 11.41
N SER A 78 10.34 5.23 10.19
CA SER A 78 10.03 6.55 9.67
C SER A 78 8.60 6.63 9.13
N TYR A 79 8.05 7.84 9.20
CA TYR A 79 6.86 8.26 8.48
C TYR A 79 7.06 9.67 7.92
N VAL A 80 6.16 10.15 7.06
CA VAL A 80 6.22 11.49 6.47
C VAL A 80 5.03 12.31 6.95
N ILE A 81 5.27 13.55 7.35
CA ILE A 81 4.24 14.58 7.50
C ILE A 81 4.28 15.42 6.23
N LEU A 82 3.17 15.44 5.49
CA LEU A 82 3.07 16.22 4.24
C LEU A 82 3.11 17.74 4.50
N ASP A 83 3.27 18.53 3.45
CA ASP A 83 3.39 19.99 3.54
C ASP A 83 2.11 20.69 4.06
N ASP A 84 0.96 19.99 4.04
CA ASP A 84 -0.28 20.46 4.68
C ASP A 84 -0.20 20.47 6.23
N ALA A 85 0.87 19.87 6.77
CA ALA A 85 1.15 19.73 8.21
C ALA A 85 0.12 18.95 9.03
N VAL A 86 -0.91 18.38 8.41
CA VAL A 86 -1.98 17.61 9.08
C VAL A 86 -2.06 16.16 8.59
N THR A 87 -1.50 15.84 7.42
CA THR A 87 -1.51 14.49 6.86
C THR A 87 -0.21 13.75 7.18
N ALA A 88 -0.32 12.59 7.79
CA ALA A 88 0.77 11.63 7.98
C ALA A 88 0.66 10.47 7.00
N VAL A 89 1.76 10.13 6.32
CA VAL A 89 1.88 8.95 5.48
C VAL A 89 2.80 7.97 6.17
N LEU A 90 2.35 6.74 6.37
CA LEU A 90 3.14 5.70 7.04
C LEU A 90 2.92 4.32 6.39
N GLU A 91 3.96 3.52 6.42
CA GLU A 91 3.94 2.12 6.01
C GLU A 91 4.16 1.26 7.26
N MET A 92 3.21 0.38 7.57
CA MET A 92 3.30 -0.47 8.77
C MET A 92 4.55 -1.36 8.76
N SER A 93 5.06 -1.70 7.59
CA SER A 93 6.25 -2.52 7.43
C SER A 93 7.52 -1.89 7.99
N ALA A 94 7.57 -0.56 8.13
CA ALA A 94 8.69 0.14 8.74
C ALA A 94 8.91 -0.23 10.22
N ALA A 95 7.85 -0.57 10.94
CA ALA A 95 7.89 -0.93 12.35
C ALA A 95 7.40 -2.36 12.64
N SER A 96 6.52 -2.93 11.80
CA SER A 96 5.88 -4.23 12.04
C SER A 96 6.01 -5.17 10.83
N GLY A 97 7.02 -4.93 9.98
CA GLY A 97 7.24 -5.64 8.72
C GLY A 97 8.03 -6.94 8.86
N LEU A 98 7.78 -7.87 7.92
CA LEU A 98 8.46 -9.15 7.81
C LEU A 98 9.98 -9.03 7.57
N PRO A 99 10.50 -8.03 6.82
CA PRO A 99 11.94 -7.84 6.65
C PRO A 99 12.72 -7.51 7.93
N LEU A 100 12.05 -7.11 9.01
CA LEU A 100 12.66 -6.84 10.31
C LEU A 100 13.03 -8.11 11.08
N LEU A 101 12.56 -9.28 10.60
CA LEU A 101 12.75 -10.57 11.24
C LEU A 101 13.60 -11.50 10.38
N ALA A 102 14.63 -12.10 10.99
CA ALA A 102 15.32 -13.23 10.39
C ALA A 102 14.31 -14.40 10.20
N PRO A 103 14.50 -15.27 9.19
CA PRO A 103 13.58 -16.36 8.93
C PRO A 103 13.25 -17.24 10.15
N GLU A 104 14.24 -17.50 11.00
CA GLU A 104 14.14 -18.29 12.23
C GLU A 104 13.40 -17.58 13.37
N GLU A 105 13.26 -16.26 13.32
CA GLU A 105 12.53 -15.46 14.31
C GLU A 105 11.03 -15.35 13.98
N ARG A 106 10.63 -15.74 12.78
CA ARG A 106 9.26 -15.58 12.29
C ARG A 106 8.30 -16.47 13.07
N ASN A 107 7.45 -15.85 13.84
CA ASN A 107 6.39 -16.52 14.61
C ASN A 107 5.22 -15.56 14.85
N PRO A 108 4.15 -15.63 14.04
CA PRO A 108 3.04 -14.66 14.11
C PRO A 108 2.21 -14.75 15.40
N SER A 109 2.38 -15.78 16.23
CA SER A 109 1.77 -15.85 17.56
C SER A 109 2.48 -14.96 18.60
N LYS A 110 3.74 -14.56 18.34
CA LYS A 110 4.58 -13.76 19.24
C LYS A 110 4.82 -12.34 18.75
N THR A 111 4.46 -12.02 17.51
CA THR A 111 4.69 -10.70 16.93
C THR A 111 3.56 -9.74 17.23
N SER A 112 3.88 -8.42 17.21
CA SER A 112 2.99 -7.33 17.59
C SER A 112 3.07 -6.17 16.61
N THR A 113 1.94 -5.50 16.40
CA THR A 113 1.82 -4.24 15.66
C THR A 113 2.11 -3.00 16.53
N LEU A 114 2.72 -3.18 17.72
CA LEU A 114 2.96 -2.10 18.69
C LEU A 114 3.68 -0.90 18.07
N GLY A 115 4.77 -1.13 17.33
CA GLY A 115 5.54 -0.06 16.71
C GLY A 115 4.76 0.73 15.67
N THR A 116 3.84 0.10 14.94
CA THR A 116 2.91 0.83 14.05
C THR A 116 2.05 1.81 14.85
N GLY A 117 1.55 1.39 16.01
CA GLY A 117 0.81 2.27 16.90
C GLY A 117 1.68 3.40 17.48
N GLU A 118 2.94 3.13 17.84
CA GLU A 118 3.89 4.14 18.31
C GLU A 118 4.15 5.23 17.25
N LEU A 119 4.24 4.87 15.95
CA LEU A 119 4.33 5.84 14.84
C LEU A 119 3.07 6.73 14.77
N ILE A 120 1.88 6.14 14.90
CA ILE A 120 0.61 6.89 14.89
C ILE A 120 0.54 7.83 16.09
N CYS A 121 0.94 7.39 17.30
CA CYS A 121 0.98 8.23 18.50
C CYS A 121 1.87 9.45 18.30
N ASP A 122 3.07 9.28 17.77
CA ASP A 122 4.01 10.38 17.52
C ASP A 122 3.44 11.37 16.49
N ALA A 123 2.81 10.88 15.43
CA ALA A 123 2.16 11.74 14.42
C ALA A 123 0.96 12.51 14.99
N LEU A 124 0.11 11.88 15.82
CA LEU A 124 -0.99 12.54 16.53
C LEU A 124 -0.47 13.65 17.45
N ALA A 125 0.59 13.38 18.23
CA ALA A 125 1.24 14.34 19.11
C ALA A 125 1.84 15.54 18.35
N LYS A 126 2.24 15.34 17.08
CA LYS A 126 2.73 16.40 16.18
C LYS A 126 1.61 17.15 15.44
N GLY A 127 0.35 16.85 15.74
CA GLY A 127 -0.80 17.56 15.19
C GLY A 127 -1.43 16.91 13.96
N CYS A 128 -0.92 15.77 13.50
CA CYS A 128 -1.55 15.07 12.37
C CYS A 128 -2.95 14.57 12.75
N ARG A 129 -3.89 14.67 11.81
CA ARG A 129 -5.28 14.20 11.97
C ARG A 129 -5.79 13.42 10.75
N ARG A 130 -5.03 13.37 9.68
CA ARG A 130 -5.30 12.55 8.51
C ARG A 130 -4.15 11.58 8.30
N PHE A 131 -4.47 10.30 8.15
CA PHE A 131 -3.50 9.22 8.06
C PHE A 131 -3.69 8.43 6.76
N LEU A 132 -2.66 8.37 5.94
CA LEU A 132 -2.57 7.50 4.77
C LEU A 132 -1.65 6.34 5.17
N VAL A 133 -2.21 5.13 5.27
CA VAL A 133 -1.52 3.99 5.87
C VAL A 133 -1.38 2.84 4.90
N GLY A 134 -0.17 2.50 4.52
CA GLY A 134 0.14 1.25 3.82
C GLY A 134 0.25 0.09 4.82
N ILE A 135 -0.50 -1.00 4.59
CA ILE A 135 -0.47 -2.16 5.49
C ILE A 135 0.13 -3.43 4.87
N GLY A 136 0.83 -3.30 3.74
CA GLY A 136 1.57 -4.38 3.10
C GLY A 136 2.79 -4.84 3.90
N GLY A 137 3.28 -6.06 3.63
CA GLY A 137 4.54 -6.57 4.15
C GLY A 137 4.58 -6.94 5.64
N SER A 138 3.44 -7.17 6.29
CA SER A 138 3.33 -7.42 7.74
C SER A 138 4.00 -8.71 8.21
N ALA A 139 4.61 -8.68 9.42
CA ALA A 139 5.11 -9.84 10.14
C ALA A 139 4.10 -10.41 11.17
N THR A 140 2.97 -9.76 11.36
CA THR A 140 2.08 -9.92 12.52
C THR A 140 0.77 -10.61 12.17
N ASN A 141 0.14 -11.21 13.20
CA ASN A 141 -1.23 -11.74 13.14
C ASN A 141 -1.91 -11.54 14.51
N ASP A 142 -1.95 -10.28 14.96
CA ASP A 142 -2.42 -9.87 16.28
C ASP A 142 -3.73 -9.07 16.24
N ALA A 143 -4.46 -9.10 15.12
CA ALA A 143 -5.66 -8.30 14.89
C ALA A 143 -5.47 -6.81 15.24
N GLY A 144 -4.24 -6.30 15.11
CA GLY A 144 -3.91 -4.93 15.47
C GLY A 144 -3.87 -4.63 16.97
N MET A 145 -3.87 -5.65 17.85
CA MET A 145 -3.83 -5.48 19.31
C MET A 145 -2.66 -4.61 19.74
N GLY A 146 -1.47 -4.78 19.11
CA GLY A 146 -0.28 -3.97 19.42
C GLY A 146 -0.49 -2.49 19.10
N MET A 147 -0.98 -2.19 17.91
CA MET A 147 -1.31 -0.82 17.50
C MET A 147 -2.32 -0.19 18.47
N LEU A 148 -3.40 -0.89 18.75
CA LEU A 148 -4.44 -0.42 19.65
C LEU A 148 -3.92 -0.22 21.08
N HIS A 149 -2.98 -1.08 21.53
CA HIS A 149 -2.34 -0.93 22.85
C HIS A 149 -1.55 0.39 22.93
N ALA A 150 -0.76 0.73 21.91
CA ALA A 150 -0.07 2.02 21.85
C ALA A 150 -1.06 3.21 21.86
N LEU A 151 -2.20 3.05 21.19
CA LEU A 151 -3.26 4.06 21.13
C LEU A 151 -4.10 4.18 22.40
N GLY A 152 -3.75 3.41 23.46
CA GLY A 152 -4.37 3.53 24.80
C GLY A 152 -5.44 2.50 25.12
N TYR A 153 -5.72 1.53 24.24
CA TYR A 153 -6.60 0.41 24.56
C TYR A 153 -5.87 -0.63 25.41
N ARG A 154 -6.58 -1.31 26.31
CA ARG A 154 -6.05 -2.40 27.12
C ARG A 154 -6.93 -3.63 26.97
N PHE A 155 -6.29 -4.79 26.80
CA PHE A 155 -6.94 -6.09 26.63
C PHE A 155 -6.69 -6.92 27.89
N ARG A 156 -7.76 -7.40 28.52
CA ARG A 156 -7.68 -8.12 29.79
C ARG A 156 -8.26 -9.53 29.66
N ASP A 157 -7.68 -10.48 30.38
CA ASP A 157 -8.22 -11.82 30.52
C ASP A 157 -9.42 -11.88 31.51
N ALA A 158 -9.97 -13.06 31.69
CA ALA A 158 -11.12 -13.32 32.60
C ALA A 158 -10.80 -13.00 34.08
N SER A 159 -9.52 -12.96 34.46
CA SER A 159 -9.09 -12.58 35.82
C SER A 159 -8.89 -11.06 35.98
N GLY A 160 -9.02 -10.30 34.87
CA GLY A 160 -8.75 -8.84 34.83
C GLY A 160 -7.28 -8.48 34.61
N LYS A 161 -6.41 -9.47 34.41
CA LYS A 161 -4.99 -9.23 34.13
C LYS A 161 -4.81 -8.75 32.70
N GLU A 162 -3.96 -7.75 32.50
CA GLU A 162 -3.60 -7.24 31.17
C GLU A 162 -2.79 -8.27 30.39
N LEU A 163 -3.17 -8.45 29.13
CA LEU A 163 -2.54 -9.37 28.19
C LEU A 163 -1.46 -8.68 27.36
N ALA A 164 -0.39 -9.40 27.05
CA ALA A 164 0.57 -8.93 26.06
C ALA A 164 -0.12 -8.79 24.68
N PRO A 165 0.09 -7.69 23.94
CA PRO A 165 -0.62 -7.45 22.70
C PRO A 165 0.06 -8.16 21.49
N VAL A 166 -0.06 -9.48 21.47
CA VAL A 166 0.52 -10.39 20.46
C VAL A 166 -0.53 -11.39 19.97
N GLY A 167 -0.29 -12.02 18.81
CA GLY A 167 -1.22 -12.94 18.18
C GLY A 167 -1.73 -14.06 19.09
N GLY A 168 -0.85 -14.71 19.86
CA GLY A 168 -1.22 -15.79 20.76
C GLY A 168 -2.09 -15.38 21.96
N SER A 169 -2.22 -14.09 22.24
CA SER A 169 -3.03 -13.60 23.37
C SER A 169 -4.50 -13.41 22.99
N MET A 170 -4.85 -13.33 21.72
CA MET A 170 -6.21 -13.04 21.26
C MET A 170 -7.27 -13.96 21.82
N ILE A 171 -6.98 -15.25 21.93
CA ILE A 171 -7.90 -16.29 22.47
C ILE A 171 -8.25 -16.07 23.95
N HIS A 172 -7.44 -15.33 24.69
CA HIS A 172 -7.60 -15.09 26.13
C HIS A 172 -8.29 -13.76 26.45
N VAL A 173 -8.57 -12.92 25.46
CA VAL A 173 -9.20 -11.61 25.68
C VAL A 173 -10.63 -11.80 26.18
N ALA A 174 -10.92 -11.29 27.38
CA ALA A 174 -12.26 -11.32 27.97
C ALA A 174 -12.91 -9.93 27.99
N SER A 175 -12.12 -8.86 28.04
CA SER A 175 -12.64 -7.49 28.04
C SER A 175 -11.65 -6.50 27.39
N ILE A 176 -12.21 -5.39 26.93
CA ILE A 176 -11.49 -4.28 26.31
C ILE A 176 -11.74 -3.04 27.16
N ASP A 177 -10.66 -2.40 27.59
CA ASP A 177 -10.69 -1.15 28.34
C ASP A 177 -10.17 -0.02 27.44
N ALA A 178 -11.03 0.94 27.14
CA ALA A 178 -10.72 2.11 26.30
C ALA A 178 -10.58 3.41 27.12
N SER A 179 -10.49 3.32 28.44
CA SER A 179 -10.45 4.49 29.33
C SER A 179 -9.22 5.38 29.14
N CYS A 180 -8.12 4.80 28.64
CA CYS A 180 -6.87 5.50 28.32
C CYS A 180 -6.69 5.75 26.81
N ARG A 181 -7.74 5.57 26.00
CA ARG A 181 -7.70 5.85 24.56
C ARG A 181 -7.33 7.31 24.32
N LEU A 182 -6.40 7.54 23.40
CA LEU A 182 -6.01 8.89 23.02
C LEU A 182 -7.22 9.68 22.50
N SER A 183 -7.45 10.88 23.07
CA SER A 183 -8.58 11.76 22.69
C SER A 183 -8.51 12.20 21.24
N GLU A 184 -7.30 12.41 20.71
CA GLU A 184 -6.97 12.86 19.35
C GLU A 184 -7.51 11.91 18.27
N LEU A 185 -7.73 10.65 18.62
CA LEU A 185 -8.33 9.65 17.70
C LEU A 185 -9.77 9.99 17.31
N SER A 186 -10.45 10.85 18.08
CA SER A 186 -11.84 11.25 17.77
C SER A 186 -11.92 12.18 16.57
N ASP A 187 -10.86 12.92 16.29
CA ASP A 187 -10.75 13.89 15.20
C ASP A 187 -9.84 13.38 14.07
N ALA A 188 -9.34 12.14 14.18
CA ALA A 188 -8.44 11.56 13.21
C ALA A 188 -9.17 10.75 12.16
N GLU A 189 -8.83 10.98 10.89
CA GLU A 189 -9.28 10.20 9.72
C GLU A 189 -8.18 9.22 9.30
N PHE A 190 -8.56 7.97 9.08
CA PHE A 190 -7.65 6.92 8.60
C PHE A 190 -8.10 6.39 7.25
N ILE A 191 -7.21 6.45 6.26
CA ILE A 191 -7.35 5.86 4.93
C ILE A 191 -6.27 4.81 4.80
N VAL A 192 -6.66 3.56 4.60
CA VAL A 192 -5.76 2.41 4.63
C VAL A 192 -5.70 1.74 3.27
N ALA A 193 -4.51 1.66 2.69
CA ALA A 193 -4.26 0.95 1.45
C ALA A 193 -4.41 -0.56 1.66
N CYS A 194 -5.39 -1.17 1.00
CA CYS A 194 -5.71 -2.57 1.14
C CYS A 194 -6.23 -3.16 -0.19
N ASP A 195 -5.41 -3.98 -0.83
CA ASP A 195 -5.76 -4.63 -2.11
C ASP A 195 -6.24 -6.08 -1.93
N VAL A 196 -6.29 -6.57 -0.69
CA VAL A 196 -6.77 -7.92 -0.39
C VAL A 196 -8.21 -7.90 0.12
N LYS A 197 -8.96 -8.95 -0.18
CA LYS A 197 -10.38 -9.08 0.16
C LYS A 197 -10.64 -10.01 1.33
N ALA A 198 -9.61 -10.64 1.89
CA ALA A 198 -9.72 -11.62 2.96
C ALA A 198 -10.53 -11.09 4.14
N PRO A 199 -11.53 -11.84 4.65
CA PRO A 199 -12.17 -11.56 5.92
C PRO A 199 -11.19 -11.80 7.08
N LEU A 200 -11.57 -11.45 8.30
CA LEU A 200 -10.67 -11.56 9.44
C LEU A 200 -10.25 -13.00 9.72
N TYR A 201 -11.18 -13.94 9.71
CA TYR A 201 -10.98 -15.35 10.05
C TYR A 201 -11.72 -16.28 9.08
N GLY A 202 -11.50 -17.58 9.22
CA GLY A 202 -12.04 -18.63 8.38
C GLY A 202 -11.09 -19.06 7.28
N PRO A 203 -11.49 -19.98 6.38
CA PRO A 203 -10.60 -20.56 5.36
C PRO A 203 -9.90 -19.55 4.47
N ASP A 204 -10.58 -18.42 4.16
CA ASP A 204 -10.05 -17.33 3.37
C ASP A 204 -9.56 -16.16 4.25
N GLY A 205 -9.45 -16.35 5.56
CA GLY A 205 -9.12 -15.34 6.55
C GLY A 205 -7.61 -15.12 6.74
N ALA A 206 -7.29 -14.16 7.60
CA ALA A 206 -5.92 -13.69 7.84
C ALA A 206 -4.93 -14.80 8.19
N ALA A 207 -5.31 -15.71 9.08
CA ALA A 207 -4.42 -16.77 9.53
C ALA A 207 -4.15 -17.79 8.42
N HIS A 208 -5.19 -18.31 7.78
CA HIS A 208 -5.07 -19.34 6.75
C HIS A 208 -4.32 -18.84 5.51
N VAL A 209 -4.60 -17.61 5.06
CA VAL A 209 -4.02 -17.07 3.83
C VAL A 209 -2.61 -16.51 4.03
N PHE A 210 -2.35 -15.84 5.16
CA PHE A 210 -1.12 -15.05 5.30
C PHE A 210 -0.17 -15.49 6.42
N ALA A 211 -0.63 -16.28 7.43
CA ALA A 211 0.26 -16.64 8.52
C ALA A 211 1.36 -17.66 8.14
N PRO A 212 1.20 -18.58 7.15
CA PRO A 212 2.27 -19.48 6.74
C PRO A 212 3.54 -18.77 6.30
N GLN A 213 3.45 -17.73 5.49
CA GLN A 213 4.63 -16.95 5.04
C GLN A 213 5.32 -16.18 6.19
N LYS A 214 4.62 -16.02 7.34
CA LYS A 214 5.12 -15.40 8.56
C LYS A 214 5.69 -16.42 9.55
N GLY A 215 5.81 -17.69 9.14
CA GLY A 215 6.40 -18.75 9.92
C GLY A 215 5.42 -19.63 10.71
N ALA A 216 4.09 -19.51 10.47
CA ALA A 216 3.11 -20.37 11.11
C ALA A 216 3.08 -21.76 10.48
N ASP A 217 3.16 -22.80 11.30
CA ASP A 217 2.77 -24.15 10.93
C ASP A 217 1.24 -24.32 10.96
N LYS A 218 0.76 -25.50 10.56
CA LYS A 218 -0.68 -25.77 10.48
C LYS A 218 -1.38 -25.62 11.83
N ALA A 219 -0.78 -26.10 12.91
CA ALA A 219 -1.39 -26.00 14.24
C ALA A 219 -1.48 -24.55 14.73
N MET A 220 -0.45 -23.75 14.43
CA MET A 220 -0.44 -22.31 14.73
C MET A 220 -1.47 -21.55 13.90
N VAL A 221 -1.66 -21.90 12.63
CA VAL A 221 -2.70 -21.30 11.76
C VAL A 221 -4.09 -21.48 12.38
N GLU A 222 -4.43 -22.72 12.77
CA GLU A 222 -5.72 -23.03 13.42
C GLU A 222 -5.90 -22.27 14.74
N ALA A 223 -4.85 -22.23 15.57
CA ALA A 223 -4.90 -21.50 16.85
C ALA A 223 -5.06 -19.98 16.67
N LEU A 224 -4.40 -19.40 15.65
CA LEU A 224 -4.53 -17.98 15.32
C LEU A 224 -5.90 -17.66 14.75
N ASP A 225 -6.47 -18.52 13.89
CA ASP A 225 -7.83 -18.33 13.35
C ASP A 225 -8.88 -18.34 14.46
N GLU A 226 -8.80 -19.30 15.38
CA GLU A 226 -9.68 -19.33 16.54
C GLU A 226 -9.50 -18.10 17.43
N GLY A 227 -8.24 -17.66 17.63
CA GLY A 227 -7.93 -16.41 18.34
C GLY A 227 -8.57 -15.18 17.70
N LEU A 228 -8.50 -15.04 16.37
CA LEU A 228 -9.12 -13.96 15.61
C LEU A 228 -10.65 -13.99 15.75
N ARG A 229 -11.27 -15.16 15.64
CA ARG A 229 -12.71 -15.36 15.82
C ARG A 229 -13.16 -14.97 17.22
N HIS A 230 -12.44 -15.45 18.25
CA HIS A 230 -12.72 -15.11 19.63
C HIS A 230 -12.60 -13.59 19.88
N PHE A 231 -11.48 -13.01 19.46
CA PHE A 231 -11.22 -11.58 19.62
C PHE A 231 -12.30 -10.71 18.99
N SER A 232 -12.71 -11.02 17.75
CA SER A 232 -13.79 -10.26 17.09
C SER A 232 -15.12 -10.39 17.82
N SER A 233 -15.43 -11.56 18.38
CA SER A 233 -16.65 -11.75 19.19
C SER A 233 -16.67 -10.88 20.43
N VAL A 234 -15.51 -10.72 21.12
CA VAL A 234 -15.38 -9.84 22.27
C VAL A 234 -15.52 -8.36 21.83
N CYS A 235 -14.87 -7.98 20.72
CA CYS A 235 -14.99 -6.64 20.17
C CYS A 235 -16.43 -6.28 19.79
N ALA A 236 -17.12 -7.20 19.11
CA ALA A 236 -18.51 -7.00 18.70
C ALA A 236 -19.44 -6.77 19.90
N LYS A 237 -19.25 -7.52 20.98
CA LYS A 237 -20.01 -7.32 22.23
C LYS A 237 -19.71 -5.97 22.89
N ALA A 238 -18.44 -5.54 22.88
CA ALA A 238 -18.03 -4.30 23.52
C ALA A 238 -18.50 -3.07 22.74
N MET A 239 -18.53 -3.14 21.39
CA MET A 239 -18.75 -1.99 20.51
C MET A 239 -20.15 -1.97 19.86
N GLY A 240 -20.89 -3.09 19.90
CA GLY A 240 -22.23 -3.19 19.31
C GLY A 240 -22.27 -3.42 17.80
N TYR A 241 -21.14 -3.60 17.16
CA TYR A 241 -21.02 -3.90 15.71
C TYR A 241 -19.78 -4.75 15.43
N ASP A 242 -19.72 -5.37 14.25
CA ASP A 242 -18.64 -6.27 13.84
C ASP A 242 -18.24 -6.05 12.38
N CYS A 243 -16.97 -5.79 12.16
CA CYS A 243 -16.36 -5.64 10.85
C CYS A 243 -15.62 -6.89 10.37
N SER A 244 -15.66 -8.01 11.10
CA SER A 244 -14.82 -9.19 10.82
C SER A 244 -15.04 -9.82 9.44
N THR A 245 -16.25 -9.75 8.91
CA THR A 245 -16.62 -10.32 7.61
C THR A 245 -16.42 -9.38 6.43
N LEU A 246 -16.10 -8.11 6.69
CA LEU A 246 -15.90 -7.13 5.62
C LEU A 246 -14.60 -7.40 4.86
N GLU A 247 -14.63 -7.18 3.54
CA GLU A 247 -13.44 -7.31 2.69
C GLU A 247 -12.27 -6.49 3.23
N GLY A 248 -11.08 -7.08 3.32
CA GLY A 248 -9.87 -6.46 3.83
C GLY A 248 -9.66 -6.51 5.35
N SER A 249 -10.64 -7.00 6.12
CA SER A 249 -10.48 -7.14 7.58
C SER A 249 -9.35 -8.09 7.95
N GLY A 250 -9.05 -9.11 7.13
CA GLY A 250 -7.92 -10.03 7.32
C GLY A 250 -6.56 -9.46 6.89
N ALA A 251 -6.53 -8.32 6.21
CA ALA A 251 -5.29 -7.72 5.75
C ALA A 251 -4.30 -7.51 6.90
N ALA A 252 -3.02 -7.76 6.63
CA ALA A 252 -1.93 -7.59 7.60
C ALA A 252 -2.17 -8.30 8.94
N GLY A 253 -2.72 -9.54 8.89
CA GLY A 253 -2.98 -10.33 10.10
C GLY A 253 -4.07 -9.75 11.00
N GLY A 254 -5.08 -9.13 10.41
CA GLY A 254 -6.19 -8.49 11.09
C GLY A 254 -5.98 -7.03 11.44
N LEU A 255 -4.88 -6.41 11.01
CA LEU A 255 -4.69 -4.96 11.21
C LEU A 255 -5.76 -4.16 10.47
N GLY A 256 -6.21 -4.60 9.27
CA GLY A 256 -7.34 -4.01 8.55
C GLY A 256 -8.63 -4.01 9.38
N TYR A 257 -8.89 -5.09 10.14
CA TYR A 257 -10.00 -5.15 11.09
C TYR A 257 -9.86 -4.10 12.18
N ALA A 258 -8.68 -3.98 12.82
CA ALA A 258 -8.46 -3.01 13.87
C ALA A 258 -8.72 -1.58 13.39
N PHE A 259 -8.22 -1.22 12.22
CA PHE A 259 -8.46 0.10 11.63
C PHE A 259 -9.96 0.38 11.42
N ARG A 260 -10.71 -0.59 10.89
CA ARG A 260 -12.17 -0.42 10.71
C ARG A 260 -12.94 -0.43 12.02
N GLN A 261 -12.71 -1.46 12.85
CA GLN A 261 -13.50 -1.72 14.04
C GLN A 261 -13.32 -0.66 15.12
N PHE A 262 -12.09 -0.16 15.29
CA PHE A 262 -11.74 0.73 16.39
C PHE A 262 -11.54 2.19 15.97
N LEU A 263 -11.09 2.42 14.75
CA LEU A 263 -10.70 3.76 14.27
C LEU A 263 -11.62 4.29 13.15
N GLY A 264 -12.65 3.52 12.75
CA GLY A 264 -13.57 3.94 11.69
C GLY A 264 -12.92 4.15 10.32
N ALA A 265 -11.78 3.51 10.08
CA ALA A 265 -10.99 3.71 8.86
C ALA A 265 -11.72 3.28 7.59
N ARG A 266 -11.46 4.00 6.50
CA ARG A 266 -11.78 3.53 5.14
C ARG A 266 -10.62 2.69 4.63
N LEU A 267 -10.94 1.46 4.17
CA LEU A 267 -10.00 0.62 3.44
C LEU A 267 -10.27 0.82 1.95
N GLU A 268 -9.26 1.25 1.23
CA GLU A 268 -9.32 1.58 -0.19
C GLU A 268 -8.20 0.85 -0.93
N ARG A 269 -8.36 0.69 -2.24
CA ARG A 269 -7.24 0.20 -3.05
C ARG A 269 -6.07 1.17 -2.94
N GLY A 270 -4.85 0.63 -2.83
CA GLY A 270 -3.68 1.47 -2.62
C GLY A 270 -3.48 2.51 -3.71
N VAL A 271 -3.68 2.13 -4.97
CA VAL A 271 -3.60 3.07 -6.10
C VAL A 271 -4.64 4.19 -6.01
N GLU A 272 -5.89 3.88 -5.60
CA GLU A 272 -6.94 4.91 -5.47
C GLU A 272 -6.58 5.90 -4.35
N MET A 273 -6.12 5.40 -3.19
CA MET A 273 -5.64 6.24 -2.10
C MET A 273 -4.53 7.21 -2.57
N VAL A 274 -3.56 6.71 -3.34
CA VAL A 274 -2.46 7.53 -3.85
C VAL A 274 -2.96 8.56 -4.86
N LEU A 275 -3.79 8.14 -5.83
CA LEU A 275 -4.33 9.03 -6.87
C LEU A 275 -5.22 10.14 -6.28
N ASP A 276 -6.03 9.82 -5.24
CA ASP A 276 -6.82 10.81 -4.53
C ASP A 276 -5.95 11.80 -3.75
N ALA A 277 -4.94 11.28 -3.04
CA ALA A 277 -4.03 12.12 -2.25
C ALA A 277 -3.29 13.16 -3.10
N ILE A 278 -2.90 12.80 -4.33
CA ILE A 278 -2.18 13.70 -5.24
C ILE A 278 -3.12 14.55 -6.13
N HIS A 279 -4.44 14.44 -5.96
CA HIS A 279 -5.42 15.10 -6.84
C HIS A 279 -5.18 14.80 -8.33
N PHE A 280 -4.99 13.51 -8.63
CA PHE A 280 -4.59 13.06 -9.98
C PHE A 280 -5.58 13.48 -11.07
N ASP A 281 -6.88 13.50 -10.77
CA ASP A 281 -7.92 13.90 -11.72
C ASP A 281 -7.75 15.35 -12.21
N ASP A 282 -7.31 16.26 -11.33
CA ASP A 282 -6.99 17.63 -11.68
C ASP A 282 -5.70 17.72 -12.51
N MET A 283 -4.73 16.84 -12.22
CA MET A 283 -3.47 16.83 -12.98
C MET A 283 -3.65 16.42 -14.42
N ILE A 284 -4.64 15.57 -14.73
CA ILE A 284 -4.88 15.06 -16.09
C ILE A 284 -5.95 15.83 -16.85
N ALA A 285 -6.71 16.72 -16.22
CA ALA A 285 -7.92 17.35 -16.79
C ALA A 285 -7.78 17.93 -18.21
N ASP A 286 -6.59 18.40 -18.60
CA ASP A 286 -6.28 18.99 -19.91
C ASP A 286 -5.19 18.19 -20.65
N ALA A 287 -4.97 16.92 -20.32
CA ALA A 287 -3.96 16.09 -20.97
C ALA A 287 -4.46 15.51 -22.30
N ASP A 288 -3.61 15.55 -23.31
CA ASP A 288 -3.86 14.89 -24.60
C ASP A 288 -3.60 13.38 -24.53
N LEU A 289 -2.75 12.95 -23.59
CA LEU A 289 -2.35 11.55 -23.40
C LEU A 289 -1.86 11.33 -21.97
N VAL A 290 -2.22 10.18 -21.40
CA VAL A 290 -1.60 9.66 -20.19
C VAL A 290 -0.75 8.45 -20.56
N ILE A 291 0.49 8.41 -20.06
CA ILE A 291 1.38 7.25 -20.17
C ILE A 291 1.56 6.68 -18.77
N THR A 292 1.23 5.41 -18.63
CA THR A 292 1.40 4.66 -17.38
C THR A 292 2.25 3.41 -17.62
N GLY A 293 2.58 2.65 -16.59
CA GLY A 293 3.34 1.42 -16.75
C GLY A 293 3.78 0.79 -15.45
N GLU A 294 4.36 -0.39 -15.60
CA GLU A 294 5.02 -1.15 -14.53
C GLU A 294 6.02 -2.15 -15.11
N GLY A 295 6.80 -2.84 -14.27
CA GLY A 295 7.80 -3.80 -14.74
C GLY A 295 7.22 -4.96 -15.55
N ARG A 296 6.01 -5.42 -15.25
CA ARG A 296 5.30 -6.47 -15.98
C ARG A 296 3.80 -6.20 -16.01
N VAL A 297 3.27 -5.98 -17.21
CA VAL A 297 1.83 -5.82 -17.43
C VAL A 297 1.22 -7.20 -17.71
N ASP A 298 0.43 -7.71 -16.78
CA ASP A 298 -0.22 -9.01 -16.85
C ASP A 298 -1.66 -8.97 -16.29
N SER A 299 -2.30 -10.12 -16.10
CA SER A 299 -3.67 -10.20 -15.56
C SER A 299 -3.80 -9.59 -14.16
N GLN A 300 -2.74 -9.58 -13.36
CA GLN A 300 -2.75 -8.92 -12.05
C GLN A 300 -2.80 -7.39 -12.17
N THR A 301 -2.19 -6.83 -13.22
CA THR A 301 -2.32 -5.38 -13.52
C THR A 301 -3.79 -4.98 -13.63
N LEU A 302 -4.61 -5.81 -14.27
CA LEU A 302 -6.03 -5.56 -14.51
C LEU A 302 -6.91 -5.70 -13.25
N THR A 303 -6.37 -6.22 -12.16
CA THR A 303 -7.12 -6.41 -10.90
C THR A 303 -7.01 -5.22 -9.94
N GLY A 304 -6.34 -4.12 -10.35
CA GLY A 304 -6.34 -2.88 -9.57
C GLY A 304 -4.98 -2.31 -9.21
N LYS A 305 -3.91 -2.72 -9.91
CA LYS A 305 -2.58 -2.11 -9.76
C LYS A 305 -2.52 -0.71 -10.39
N THR A 306 -1.39 -0.03 -10.21
CA THR A 306 -1.16 1.35 -10.66
C THR A 306 -1.59 1.62 -12.10
N PRO A 307 -1.19 0.85 -13.14
CA PRO A 307 -1.59 1.16 -14.51
C PRO A 307 -3.10 1.11 -14.72
N PHE A 308 -3.79 0.16 -14.08
CA PHE A 308 -5.24 0.06 -14.15
C PHE A 308 -5.95 1.22 -13.48
N GLY A 309 -5.55 1.60 -12.25
CA GLY A 309 -6.12 2.75 -11.54
C GLY A 309 -5.97 4.05 -12.34
N VAL A 310 -4.78 4.30 -12.88
CA VAL A 310 -4.49 5.45 -13.77
C VAL A 310 -5.39 5.43 -15.01
N ALA A 311 -5.55 4.27 -15.67
CA ALA A 311 -6.40 4.14 -16.85
C ALA A 311 -7.87 4.42 -16.53
N GLN A 312 -8.39 3.91 -15.41
CA GLN A 312 -9.79 4.14 -15.02
C GLN A 312 -10.07 5.63 -14.74
N ARG A 313 -9.13 6.36 -14.12
CA ARG A 313 -9.26 7.80 -13.89
C ARG A 313 -9.26 8.60 -15.20
N ALA A 314 -8.31 8.33 -16.08
CA ALA A 314 -8.22 8.99 -17.37
C ALA A 314 -9.42 8.68 -18.27
N LEU A 315 -9.91 7.43 -18.28
CA LEU A 315 -11.08 7.01 -19.05
C LEU A 315 -12.34 7.79 -18.66
N ARG A 316 -12.56 8.08 -17.36
CA ARG A 316 -13.68 8.91 -16.88
C ARG A 316 -13.70 10.31 -17.49
N GLN A 317 -12.53 10.82 -17.87
CA GLN A 317 -12.35 12.14 -18.51
C GLN A 317 -12.19 12.05 -20.04
N GLY A 318 -12.32 10.85 -20.63
CA GLY A 318 -12.15 10.63 -22.07
C GLY A 318 -10.72 10.78 -22.57
N ILE A 319 -9.71 10.74 -21.68
CA ILE A 319 -8.31 10.91 -22.02
C ILE A 319 -7.71 9.56 -22.40
N PRO A 320 -7.04 9.45 -23.57
CA PRO A 320 -6.41 8.20 -23.99
C PRO A 320 -5.23 7.82 -23.06
N VAL A 321 -5.13 6.51 -22.76
CA VAL A 321 -4.05 5.99 -21.92
C VAL A 321 -3.27 4.94 -22.68
N ILE A 322 -1.95 5.02 -22.58
CA ILE A 322 -1.04 4.00 -23.09
C ILE A 322 -0.25 3.43 -21.91
N ALA A 323 -0.24 2.11 -21.79
CA ALA A 323 0.60 1.44 -20.81
C ALA A 323 1.90 0.96 -21.45
N ILE A 324 2.99 1.07 -20.70
CA ILE A 324 4.29 0.49 -21.05
C ILE A 324 4.69 -0.53 -20.00
N GLY A 325 5.23 -1.66 -20.43
CA GLY A 325 5.71 -2.71 -19.53
C GLY A 325 7.10 -3.21 -19.88
N GLY A 326 7.92 -3.52 -18.91
CA GLY A 326 9.16 -4.28 -19.15
C GLY A 326 8.86 -5.54 -19.96
N SER A 327 7.82 -6.25 -19.56
CA SER A 327 7.18 -7.33 -20.33
C SER A 327 5.67 -7.16 -20.36
N VAL A 328 5.00 -7.68 -21.37
CA VAL A 328 3.54 -7.64 -21.55
C VAL A 328 3.01 -9.05 -21.75
N ALA A 329 2.05 -9.45 -20.91
CA ALA A 329 1.43 -10.78 -20.91
C ALA A 329 -0.10 -10.70 -20.93
N ILE A 330 -0.65 -9.63 -21.51
CA ILE A 330 -2.09 -9.49 -21.82
C ILE A 330 -2.26 -9.31 -23.31
N ASP A 331 -3.43 -9.71 -23.84
CA ASP A 331 -3.80 -9.48 -25.22
C ASP A 331 -4.46 -8.10 -25.44
N LYS A 332 -4.75 -7.79 -26.70
CA LYS A 332 -5.35 -6.50 -27.09
C LYS A 332 -6.76 -6.31 -26.53
N ASP A 333 -7.54 -7.38 -26.48
CA ASP A 333 -8.93 -7.31 -25.99
C ASP A 333 -8.96 -7.04 -24.49
N GLN A 334 -8.10 -7.71 -23.74
CA GLN A 334 -7.88 -7.45 -22.31
C GLN A 334 -7.42 -6.00 -22.05
N ALA A 335 -6.49 -5.51 -22.88
CA ALA A 335 -6.00 -4.14 -22.78
C ALA A 335 -7.12 -3.11 -23.02
N GLN A 336 -7.95 -3.31 -24.05
CA GLN A 336 -9.07 -2.43 -24.36
C GLN A 336 -10.15 -2.45 -23.27
N LEU A 337 -10.49 -3.65 -22.75
CA LEU A 337 -11.43 -3.78 -21.63
C LEU A 337 -10.95 -3.07 -20.37
N ALA A 338 -9.65 -3.00 -20.16
CA ALA A 338 -9.03 -2.25 -19.06
C ALA A 338 -8.96 -0.73 -19.30
N GLY A 339 -9.36 -0.25 -20.49
CA GLY A 339 -9.34 1.17 -20.83
C GLY A 339 -8.03 1.68 -21.45
N PHE A 340 -7.10 0.80 -21.79
CA PHE A 340 -5.88 1.19 -22.49
C PHE A 340 -6.13 1.35 -24.00
N LYS A 341 -5.66 2.47 -24.57
CA LYS A 341 -5.62 2.67 -26.03
C LYS A 341 -4.58 1.73 -26.68
N ASP A 342 -3.47 1.51 -25.99
CA ASP A 342 -2.41 0.58 -26.42
C ASP A 342 -1.60 0.12 -25.20
N VAL A 343 -0.94 -1.04 -25.32
CA VAL A 343 -0.01 -1.56 -24.31
C VAL A 343 1.26 -2.00 -25.03
N LEU A 344 2.41 -1.46 -24.63
CA LEU A 344 3.68 -1.66 -25.33
C LEU A 344 4.71 -2.32 -24.43
N GLN A 345 5.36 -3.35 -24.93
CA GLN A 345 6.53 -3.93 -24.30
C GLN A 345 7.77 -3.09 -24.62
N VAL A 346 8.51 -2.69 -23.58
CA VAL A 346 9.74 -1.90 -23.78
C VAL A 346 10.97 -2.77 -23.99
N THR A 347 10.98 -4.01 -23.45
CA THR A 347 12.08 -4.95 -23.69
C THR A 347 11.99 -5.51 -25.10
N PRO A 348 13.02 -5.33 -25.94
CA PRO A 348 13.05 -5.93 -27.28
C PRO A 348 12.93 -7.46 -27.22
N GLU A 349 12.30 -8.03 -28.25
CA GLU A 349 12.19 -9.48 -28.38
C GLU A 349 13.58 -10.13 -28.41
N GLY A 350 13.74 -11.24 -27.68
CA GLY A 350 15.01 -11.98 -27.58
C GLY A 350 16.04 -11.38 -26.62
N MET A 351 15.82 -10.22 -26.03
CA MET A 351 16.74 -9.67 -25.02
C MET A 351 16.66 -10.46 -23.70
N PRO A 352 17.79 -10.97 -23.17
CA PRO A 352 17.81 -11.67 -21.88
C PRO A 352 17.33 -10.77 -20.73
N LEU A 353 16.56 -11.33 -19.78
CA LEU A 353 16.00 -10.58 -18.64
C LEU A 353 17.08 -9.84 -17.83
N GLN A 354 18.20 -10.50 -17.57
CA GLN A 354 19.32 -9.89 -16.82
C GLN A 354 19.88 -8.64 -17.52
N GLU A 355 19.91 -8.63 -18.84
CA GLU A 355 20.32 -7.48 -19.64
C GLU A 355 19.25 -6.38 -19.62
N ALA A 356 17.99 -6.76 -19.85
CA ALA A 356 16.84 -5.85 -19.85
C ALA A 356 16.65 -5.12 -18.52
N MET A 357 17.02 -5.74 -17.40
CA MET A 357 16.88 -5.16 -16.06
C MET A 357 18.00 -4.19 -15.66
N LYS A 358 19.09 -4.11 -16.44
CA LYS A 358 20.13 -3.11 -16.18
C LYS A 358 19.52 -1.70 -16.33
N PRO A 359 19.70 -0.79 -15.36
CA PRO A 359 19.03 0.51 -15.39
C PRO A 359 19.27 1.32 -16.67
N GLU A 360 20.49 1.32 -17.19
CA GLU A 360 20.84 2.01 -18.43
C GLU A 360 20.17 1.41 -19.67
N VAL A 361 20.04 0.08 -19.73
CA VAL A 361 19.38 -0.63 -20.84
C VAL A 361 17.87 -0.41 -20.79
N ALA A 362 17.27 -0.54 -19.60
CA ALA A 362 15.85 -0.30 -19.40
C ALA A 362 15.47 1.14 -19.74
N ALA A 363 16.28 2.13 -19.31
CA ALA A 363 16.08 3.54 -19.62
C ALA A 363 16.09 3.82 -21.12
N GLU A 364 17.05 3.25 -21.84
CA GLU A 364 17.15 3.39 -23.30
C GLU A 364 15.99 2.66 -24.02
N ASN A 365 15.56 1.51 -23.52
CA ASN A 365 14.41 0.80 -24.06
C ASN A 365 13.11 1.60 -23.91
N VAL A 366 12.87 2.19 -22.73
CA VAL A 366 11.72 3.11 -22.50
C VAL A 366 11.78 4.27 -23.49
N TYR A 367 12.93 4.96 -23.60
CA TYR A 367 13.10 6.07 -24.52
C TYR A 367 12.77 5.70 -25.97
N ARG A 368 13.34 4.60 -26.50
CA ARG A 368 13.11 4.15 -27.89
C ARG A 368 11.65 3.76 -28.13
N THR A 369 11.03 3.09 -27.18
CA THR A 369 9.62 2.69 -27.27
C THR A 369 8.72 3.91 -27.39
N ILE A 370 8.97 4.95 -26.59
CA ILE A 370 8.18 6.19 -26.64
C ILE A 370 8.41 6.95 -27.96
N LYS A 371 9.66 7.01 -28.46
CA LYS A 371 9.94 7.62 -29.77
C LYS A 371 9.17 6.94 -30.91
N THR A 372 9.06 5.61 -30.88
CA THR A 372 8.30 4.84 -31.86
C THR A 372 6.79 5.05 -31.70
N LEU A 373 6.31 5.07 -30.46
CA LEU A 373 4.91 5.33 -30.12
C LEU A 373 4.41 6.67 -30.68
N LEU A 374 5.14 7.75 -30.40
CA LEU A 374 4.72 9.09 -30.79
C LEU A 374 4.56 9.22 -32.31
N LYS A 375 5.44 8.59 -33.09
CA LYS A 375 5.33 8.54 -34.56
C LYS A 375 4.12 7.74 -35.07
N LYS A 376 3.65 6.75 -34.29
CA LYS A 376 2.48 5.92 -34.66
C LYS A 376 1.16 6.69 -34.54
N TYR A 377 1.10 7.70 -33.67
CA TYR A 377 -0.12 8.43 -33.33
C TYR A 377 -0.07 9.91 -33.78
N GLU A 378 0.88 10.27 -34.65
CA GLU A 378 0.84 11.51 -35.43
C GLU A 378 -0.24 11.47 -36.49
#